data_c2773f3c8b0a6881b6bb2c2bc7aeeab6
#
_entry.id   c2773f3c8b0a6881b6bb2c2bc7aeeab6
#
_cell.length_a   1.000
_cell.length_b   1.000
_cell.length_c   1.000
_cell.angle_alpha   90.00
_cell.angle_beta   90.00
_cell.angle_gamma   90.00
#
_symmetry.space_group_name_H-M   'P 1'
#
loop_
_entity.id
_entity.type
_entity.pdbx_description
1 polymer ?
#
loop_
_entity_poly.entity_id
_entity_poly.type
_entity_poly.pdbx_seq_one_letter_code
_entity_poly.pdbx_strand_id
1 'polypeptide(L)'
;MPQNVCRFSFNIAAWQASSSKISTPEQWQDWAQGKLDTTSLPECKPALSFLPPMQRRRLGKAARLVCDAAWNLADQYPESVPVYVSHDGESNRSFELWQELLNTHTVSPTSFGLSVHNATIGQWSMLRKAMSEHTALAVAADSFETALTEAFALLQDGAPSVLVIVADDPLSEDYPVLATRAPFAYALALVITKGEDYTLSLEPTSARPSEYPNDTTVEPYWSSLEWVRFLLSDGRQHTQHYIGRNWHWQKNT
;
A
#
# COMPACT_ATOMS: atom_id res chain seq x y z
N MET A 1 20.73 -21.75 14.73
CA MET A 1 20.49 -20.69 13.74
C MET A 1 19.00 -20.52 13.64
N PRO A 2 18.44 -19.32 13.72
CA PRO A 2 17.03 -19.14 13.47
C PRO A 2 16.71 -19.66 12.06
N GLN A 3 15.63 -20.40 11.95
CA GLN A 3 15.25 -21.04 10.70
C GLN A 3 14.37 -20.06 9.94
N ASN A 4 14.87 -19.49 8.83
CA ASN A 4 14.03 -18.68 7.96
C ASN A 4 12.83 -19.50 7.48
N VAL A 5 11.64 -19.04 7.78
CA VAL A 5 10.39 -19.72 7.37
C VAL A 5 10.11 -19.47 5.89
N CYS A 6 10.46 -18.27 5.40
CA CYS A 6 10.29 -17.86 4.02
C CYS A 6 11.47 -17.01 3.59
N ARG A 7 11.99 -17.24 2.38
CA ARG A 7 13.03 -16.40 1.76
C ARG A 7 12.86 -16.45 0.25
N PHE A 8 12.81 -15.28 -0.37
CA PHE A 8 12.73 -15.17 -1.82
C PHE A 8 13.41 -13.90 -2.32
N SER A 9 13.74 -13.90 -3.62
CA SER A 9 14.38 -12.76 -4.27
C SER A 9 13.58 -12.34 -5.51
N PHE A 10 13.68 -11.07 -5.86
CA PHE A 10 12.99 -10.45 -6.99
C PHE A 10 13.72 -9.19 -7.45
N ASN A 11 13.36 -8.69 -8.63
CA ASN A 11 13.77 -7.38 -9.10
C ASN A 11 12.58 -6.40 -9.06
N ILE A 12 12.88 -5.13 -8.83
CA ILE A 12 11.93 -4.02 -9.00
C ILE A 12 12.24 -3.35 -10.34
N ALA A 13 11.39 -3.59 -11.34
CA ALA A 13 11.55 -3.01 -12.68
C ALA A 13 11.20 -1.51 -12.70
N ALA A 14 10.20 -1.10 -11.92
CA ALA A 14 9.81 0.30 -11.76
C ALA A 14 8.96 0.45 -10.48
N TRP A 15 8.91 1.67 -9.94
CA TRP A 15 8.03 1.99 -8.82
C TRP A 15 7.61 3.45 -8.83
N GLN A 16 6.49 3.75 -8.20
CA GLN A 16 5.97 5.09 -8.01
C GLN A 16 5.17 5.18 -6.72
N ALA A 17 5.34 6.28 -5.98
CA ALA A 17 4.53 6.60 -4.80
C ALA A 17 3.67 7.84 -5.07
N SER A 18 2.49 7.86 -4.48
CA SER A 18 1.55 8.99 -4.47
C SER A 18 1.01 9.19 -3.07
N SER A 19 0.78 10.42 -2.66
CA SER A 19 0.18 10.68 -1.34
C SER A 19 -0.69 11.94 -1.33
N SER A 20 -1.42 12.12 -0.24
CA SER A 20 -2.20 13.34 0.01
C SER A 20 -1.35 14.52 0.52
N LYS A 21 -0.06 14.35 0.77
CA LYS A 21 0.84 15.37 1.33
C LYS A 21 2.06 15.63 0.47
N ILE A 22 2.66 14.60 -0.07
CA ILE A 22 3.90 14.64 -0.83
C ILE A 22 3.56 14.54 -2.31
N SER A 23 3.98 15.50 -3.12
CA SER A 23 3.58 15.62 -4.52
C SER A 23 4.74 15.57 -5.53
N THR A 24 5.99 15.68 -5.07
CA THR A 24 7.16 15.65 -5.97
C THR A 24 8.21 14.63 -5.53
N PRO A 25 9.06 14.14 -6.44
CA PRO A 25 10.16 13.24 -6.10
C PRO A 25 11.13 13.82 -5.05
N GLU A 26 11.39 15.13 -5.13
CA GLU A 26 12.28 15.83 -4.18
C GLU A 26 11.67 15.81 -2.78
N GLN A 27 10.36 16.03 -2.66
CA GLN A 27 9.66 15.93 -1.38
C GLN A 27 9.70 14.51 -0.82
N TRP A 28 9.57 13.49 -1.65
CA TRP A 28 9.73 12.09 -1.22
C TRP A 28 11.13 11.81 -0.71
N GLN A 29 12.16 12.35 -1.38
CA GLN A 29 13.56 12.24 -0.94
C GLN A 29 13.78 12.93 0.40
N ASP A 30 13.29 14.15 0.56
CA ASP A 30 13.42 14.93 1.80
C ASP A 30 12.65 14.27 2.96
N TRP A 31 11.47 13.74 2.68
CA TRP A 31 10.70 13.00 3.67
C TRP A 31 11.42 11.70 4.09
N ALA A 32 11.95 10.96 3.14
CA ALA A 32 12.70 9.73 3.42
C ALA A 32 13.93 9.98 4.30
N GLN A 33 14.56 11.16 4.15
CA GLN A 33 15.71 11.60 4.93
C GLN A 33 15.33 12.30 6.26
N GLY A 34 14.04 12.38 6.59
CA GLY A 34 13.56 13.06 7.80
C GLY A 34 13.70 14.60 7.77
N LYS A 35 13.91 15.20 6.58
CA LYS A 35 14.04 16.65 6.40
C LYS A 35 12.72 17.37 6.17
N LEU A 36 11.67 16.65 5.78
CA LEU A 36 10.36 17.20 5.48
C LEU A 36 9.34 16.76 6.52
N ASP A 37 8.77 17.73 7.24
CA ASP A 37 7.61 17.51 8.10
C ASP A 37 6.31 17.62 7.28
N THR A 38 5.61 16.51 7.15
CA THR A 38 4.36 16.43 6.38
C THR A 38 3.15 16.98 7.10
N THR A 39 3.21 17.19 8.41
CA THR A 39 2.08 17.70 9.21
C THR A 39 1.72 19.13 8.81
N SER A 40 2.70 19.93 8.44
CA SER A 40 2.54 21.34 8.02
C SER A 40 2.13 21.50 6.55
N LEU A 41 2.21 20.42 5.75
CA LEU A 41 1.89 20.50 4.33
C LEU A 41 0.37 20.53 4.09
N PRO A 42 -0.10 21.32 3.10
CA PRO A 42 -1.49 21.26 2.67
C PRO A 42 -1.79 19.88 2.06
N GLU A 43 -3.05 19.47 2.13
CA GLU A 43 -3.47 18.29 1.37
C GLU A 43 -3.39 18.56 -0.14
N CYS A 44 -2.80 17.62 -0.86
CA CYS A 44 -2.75 17.60 -2.31
C CYS A 44 -3.66 16.50 -2.87
N LYS A 45 -4.18 16.75 -4.06
CA LYS A 45 -5.08 15.82 -4.74
C LYS A 45 -4.59 15.61 -6.17
N PRO A 46 -4.18 14.39 -6.54
CA PRO A 46 -3.73 14.09 -7.90
C PRO A 46 -4.77 14.50 -8.95
N ALA A 47 -4.32 15.15 -10.01
CA ALA A 47 -5.19 15.70 -11.04
C ALA A 47 -5.84 14.63 -11.92
N LEU A 48 -5.14 13.50 -12.17
CA LEU A 48 -5.55 12.39 -13.03
C LEU A 48 -6.08 12.88 -14.39
N SER A 49 -5.33 13.75 -15.07
CA SER A 49 -5.77 14.40 -16.32
C SER A 49 -6.07 13.40 -17.45
N PHE A 50 -5.52 12.20 -17.37
CA PHE A 50 -5.77 11.09 -18.30
C PHE A 50 -7.16 10.45 -18.16
N LEU A 51 -7.88 10.72 -17.05
CA LEU A 51 -9.26 10.24 -16.86
C LEU A 51 -10.30 11.33 -17.20
N PRO A 52 -11.46 10.95 -17.78
CA PRO A 52 -12.58 11.86 -17.97
C PRO A 52 -13.04 12.50 -16.65
N PRO A 53 -13.50 13.76 -16.66
CA PRO A 53 -13.90 14.48 -15.43
C PRO A 53 -14.96 13.75 -14.58
N MET A 54 -15.94 13.11 -15.20
CA MET A 54 -16.99 12.35 -14.49
C MET A 54 -16.41 11.14 -13.74
N GLN A 55 -15.44 10.43 -14.33
CA GLN A 55 -14.80 9.29 -13.69
C GLN A 55 -13.95 9.74 -12.50
N ARG A 56 -13.16 10.81 -12.68
CA ARG A 56 -12.33 11.40 -11.61
C ARG A 56 -13.14 11.82 -10.37
N ARG A 57 -14.35 12.33 -10.55
CA ARG A 57 -15.23 12.78 -9.46
C ARG A 57 -15.77 11.64 -8.60
N ARG A 58 -15.85 10.44 -9.17
CA ARG A 58 -16.37 9.25 -8.49
C ARG A 58 -15.34 8.50 -7.67
N LEU A 59 -14.05 8.83 -7.84
CA LEU A 59 -12.96 8.18 -7.11
C LEU A 59 -12.87 8.71 -5.68
N GLY A 60 -12.88 7.79 -4.71
CA GLY A 60 -12.46 8.03 -3.33
C GLY A 60 -10.98 8.40 -3.24
N LYS A 61 -10.50 8.76 -2.05
CA LYS A 61 -9.12 9.20 -1.83
C LYS A 61 -8.14 8.09 -2.18
N ALA A 62 -8.31 6.87 -1.61
CA ALA A 62 -7.44 5.73 -1.89
C ALA A 62 -7.41 5.38 -3.39
N ALA A 63 -8.58 5.22 -4.03
CA ALA A 63 -8.67 4.88 -5.45
C ALA A 63 -7.99 5.93 -6.36
N ARG A 64 -8.04 7.20 -5.97
CA ARG A 64 -7.37 8.29 -6.69
C ARG A 64 -5.84 8.18 -6.61
N LEU A 65 -5.32 7.91 -5.41
CA LEU A 65 -3.89 7.72 -5.19
C LEU A 65 -3.39 6.45 -5.90
N VAL A 66 -4.16 5.37 -5.88
CA VAL A 66 -3.88 4.15 -6.67
C VAL A 66 -3.79 4.47 -8.17
N CYS A 67 -4.75 5.22 -8.72
CA CYS A 67 -4.68 5.63 -10.12
C CYS A 67 -3.45 6.48 -10.42
N ASP A 68 -3.05 7.37 -9.52
CA ASP A 68 -1.87 8.21 -9.73
C ASP A 68 -0.57 7.41 -9.67
N ALA A 69 -0.43 6.51 -8.69
CA ALA A 69 0.77 5.70 -8.51
C ALA A 69 0.94 4.60 -9.57
N ALA A 70 -0.16 3.94 -9.96
CA ALA A 70 -0.08 2.70 -10.72
C ALA A 70 -0.36 2.87 -12.24
N TRP A 71 -0.98 3.98 -12.66
CA TRP A 71 -1.46 4.09 -14.05
C TRP A 71 -0.36 3.96 -15.09
N ASN A 72 0.68 4.77 -14.96
CA ASN A 72 1.80 4.78 -15.90
C ASN A 72 2.59 3.47 -15.87
N LEU A 73 2.72 2.85 -14.70
CA LEU A 73 3.39 1.56 -14.56
C LEU A 73 2.61 0.47 -15.31
N ALA A 74 1.28 0.46 -15.18
CA ALA A 74 0.45 -0.49 -15.90
C ALA A 74 0.40 -0.25 -17.42
N ASP A 75 0.65 0.98 -17.91
CA ASP A 75 0.81 1.27 -19.34
C ASP A 75 2.15 0.77 -19.87
N GLN A 76 3.21 0.87 -19.07
CA GLN A 76 4.56 0.40 -19.42
C GLN A 76 4.69 -1.13 -19.32
N TYR A 77 3.93 -1.75 -18.41
CA TYR A 77 3.97 -3.19 -18.14
C TYR A 77 2.56 -3.80 -18.24
N PRO A 78 1.96 -3.84 -19.46
CA PRO A 78 0.54 -4.18 -19.64
C PRO A 78 0.19 -5.63 -19.28
N GLU A 79 1.18 -6.52 -19.22
CA GLU A 79 1.01 -7.95 -18.87
C GLU A 79 1.17 -8.22 -17.37
N SER A 80 1.40 -7.17 -16.55
CA SER A 80 1.53 -7.35 -15.10
C SER A 80 0.20 -7.74 -14.46
N VAL A 81 0.25 -8.77 -13.63
CA VAL A 81 -0.90 -9.19 -12.80
C VAL A 81 -1.00 -8.25 -11.58
N PRO A 82 -2.13 -7.56 -11.34
CA PRO A 82 -2.26 -6.66 -10.20
C PRO A 82 -2.48 -7.44 -8.89
N VAL A 83 -1.70 -7.07 -7.86
CA VAL A 83 -1.93 -7.46 -6.45
C VAL A 83 -2.14 -6.18 -5.65
N TYR A 84 -3.34 -6.02 -5.12
CA TYR A 84 -3.73 -4.88 -4.28
C TYR A 84 -3.77 -5.31 -2.82
N VAL A 85 -3.22 -4.48 -1.96
CA VAL A 85 -3.29 -4.68 -0.51
C VAL A 85 -3.59 -3.37 0.21
N SER A 86 -4.37 -3.46 1.29
CA SER A 86 -4.70 -2.34 2.16
C SER A 86 -4.96 -2.85 3.57
N HIS A 87 -4.62 -2.05 4.57
CA HIS A 87 -5.01 -2.28 5.96
C HIS A 87 -6.43 -1.75 6.22
N ASP A 88 -6.63 -0.45 5.99
CA ASP A 88 -7.88 0.23 6.33
C ASP A 88 -8.98 0.07 5.27
N GLY A 89 -8.61 -0.28 4.03
CA GLY A 89 -9.56 -0.45 2.93
C GLY A 89 -10.41 0.81 2.71
N GLU A 90 -11.73 0.62 2.69
CA GLU A 90 -12.74 1.67 2.54
C GLU A 90 -13.44 1.98 3.90
N SER A 91 -12.73 1.88 5.02
CA SER A 91 -13.29 2.07 6.36
C SER A 91 -13.93 3.45 6.54
N ASN A 92 -13.32 4.53 6.04
CA ASN A 92 -13.90 5.87 6.10
C ASN A 92 -15.28 5.90 5.42
N ARG A 93 -15.39 5.32 4.22
CA ARG A 93 -16.67 5.21 3.50
C ARG A 93 -17.69 4.36 4.25
N SER A 94 -17.25 3.28 4.88
CA SER A 94 -18.15 2.41 5.66
C SER A 94 -18.72 3.16 6.86
N PHE A 95 -17.93 3.97 7.56
CA PHE A 95 -18.39 4.81 8.66
C PHE A 95 -19.34 5.91 8.19
N GLU A 96 -19.03 6.60 7.09
CA GLU A 96 -19.93 7.60 6.48
C GLU A 96 -21.30 7.00 6.14
N LEU A 97 -21.32 5.81 5.51
CA LEU A 97 -22.56 5.11 5.18
C LEU A 97 -23.34 4.68 6.42
N TRP A 98 -22.66 4.28 7.47
CA TRP A 98 -23.32 3.94 8.72
C TRP A 98 -23.98 5.15 9.36
N GLN A 99 -23.30 6.30 9.37
CA GLN A 99 -23.89 7.56 9.83
C GLN A 99 -25.08 7.99 8.96
N GLU A 100 -24.98 7.86 7.63
CA GLU A 100 -26.09 8.13 6.70
C GLU A 100 -27.30 7.24 7.04
N LEU A 101 -27.08 5.94 7.24
CA LEU A 101 -28.13 5.00 7.59
C LEU A 101 -28.82 5.36 8.90
N LEU A 102 -28.07 5.73 9.93
CA LEU A 102 -28.62 6.13 11.24
C LEU A 102 -29.45 7.41 11.14
N ASN A 103 -29.06 8.37 10.30
CA ASN A 103 -29.71 9.65 10.17
C ASN A 103 -30.89 9.65 9.21
N THR A 104 -30.82 8.87 8.12
CA THR A 104 -31.79 8.93 7.01
C THR A 104 -32.57 7.63 6.82
N HIS A 105 -32.19 6.56 7.53
CA HIS A 105 -32.72 5.20 7.37
C HIS A 105 -32.59 4.64 5.93
N THR A 106 -31.71 5.23 5.12
CA THR A 106 -31.46 4.82 3.74
C THR A 106 -29.95 4.83 3.46
N VAL A 107 -29.52 4.01 2.50
CA VAL A 107 -28.14 3.97 2.03
C VAL A 107 -28.15 3.89 0.51
N SER A 108 -27.29 4.64 -0.13
CA SER A 108 -27.08 4.54 -1.58
C SER A 108 -26.50 3.17 -1.95
N PRO A 109 -27.17 2.35 -2.80
CA PRO A 109 -26.64 1.05 -3.22
C PRO A 109 -25.26 1.18 -3.90
N THR A 110 -25.04 2.24 -4.67
CA THR A 110 -23.76 2.50 -5.31
C THR A 110 -22.65 2.79 -4.28
N SER A 111 -22.93 3.62 -3.27
CA SER A 111 -21.95 3.90 -2.21
C SER A 111 -21.66 2.66 -1.37
N PHE A 112 -22.69 1.85 -1.09
CA PHE A 112 -22.51 0.57 -0.39
C PHE A 112 -21.64 -0.39 -1.19
N GLY A 113 -21.85 -0.55 -2.49
CA GLY A 113 -21.00 -1.38 -3.35
C GLY A 113 -19.55 -0.90 -3.44
N LEU A 114 -19.28 0.37 -3.09
CA LEU A 114 -17.93 0.95 -3.05
C LEU A 114 -17.30 0.97 -1.65
N SER A 115 -17.96 0.44 -0.62
CA SER A 115 -17.45 0.40 0.75
C SER A 115 -16.73 -0.92 1.10
N VAL A 116 -16.66 -1.86 0.16
CA VAL A 116 -15.98 -3.13 0.36
C VAL A 116 -14.50 -3.02 0.00
N HIS A 117 -13.65 -3.79 0.67
CA HIS A 117 -12.21 -3.73 0.54
C HIS A 117 -11.70 -3.80 -0.91
N ASN A 118 -12.25 -4.70 -1.72
CA ASN A 118 -11.84 -4.88 -3.11
C ASN A 118 -12.42 -3.84 -4.09
N ALA A 119 -13.20 -2.86 -3.60
CA ALA A 119 -13.80 -1.85 -4.48
C ALA A 119 -12.75 -0.99 -5.19
N THR A 120 -11.66 -0.66 -4.51
CA THR A 120 -10.58 0.16 -5.08
C THR A 120 -9.95 -0.50 -6.30
N ILE A 121 -9.55 -1.78 -6.20
CA ILE A 121 -8.96 -2.48 -7.35
C ILE A 121 -10.01 -2.82 -8.42
N GLY A 122 -11.26 -3.05 -8.03
CA GLY A 122 -12.39 -3.20 -8.96
C GLY A 122 -12.65 -1.93 -9.78
N GLN A 123 -12.61 -0.75 -9.15
CA GLN A 123 -12.69 0.53 -9.87
C GLN A 123 -11.50 0.72 -10.83
N TRP A 124 -10.29 0.40 -10.38
CA TRP A 124 -9.08 0.40 -11.21
C TRP A 124 -9.26 -0.45 -12.47
N SER A 125 -9.66 -1.72 -12.30
CA SER A 125 -9.91 -2.65 -13.40
C SER A 125 -10.93 -2.11 -14.41
N MET A 126 -12.06 -1.59 -13.92
CA MET A 126 -13.08 -0.98 -14.78
C MET A 126 -12.58 0.26 -15.53
N LEU A 127 -11.82 1.13 -14.89
CA LEU A 127 -11.28 2.34 -15.51
C LEU A 127 -10.26 2.01 -16.60
N ARG A 128 -9.44 1.00 -16.39
CA ARG A 128 -8.48 0.50 -17.35
C ARG A 128 -9.09 -0.40 -18.42
N LYS A 129 -10.35 -0.80 -18.25
CA LYS A 129 -11.00 -1.82 -19.09
C LYS A 129 -10.20 -3.14 -19.12
N ALA A 130 -9.54 -3.44 -18.01
CA ALA A 130 -8.76 -4.64 -17.84
C ALA A 130 -9.63 -5.73 -17.22
N MET A 131 -9.76 -6.86 -17.90
CA MET A 131 -10.53 -8.03 -17.44
C MET A 131 -9.61 -9.17 -16.97
N SER A 132 -8.33 -8.86 -16.78
CA SER A 132 -7.34 -9.81 -16.24
C SER A 132 -7.61 -10.10 -14.77
N GLU A 133 -7.12 -11.24 -14.33
CA GLU A 133 -7.09 -11.63 -12.92
C GLU A 133 -6.38 -10.55 -12.08
N HIS A 134 -6.88 -10.34 -10.87
CA HIS A 134 -6.22 -9.52 -9.85
C HIS A 134 -6.57 -10.04 -8.45
N THR A 135 -5.64 -9.85 -7.53
CA THR A 135 -5.78 -10.24 -6.12
C THR A 135 -6.02 -9.00 -5.25
N ALA A 136 -6.92 -9.10 -4.27
CA ALA A 136 -7.15 -8.08 -3.25
C ALA A 136 -6.96 -8.69 -1.86
N LEU A 137 -6.00 -8.19 -1.09
CA LEU A 137 -5.63 -8.69 0.23
C LEU A 137 -5.93 -7.65 1.32
N ALA A 138 -6.64 -8.05 2.35
CA ALA A 138 -6.81 -7.28 3.59
C ALA A 138 -5.82 -7.82 4.64
N VAL A 139 -4.87 -7.01 5.07
CA VAL A 139 -3.78 -7.44 5.95
C VAL A 139 -3.65 -6.48 7.12
N ALA A 140 -3.59 -7.03 8.34
CA ALA A 140 -3.59 -6.23 9.57
C ALA A 140 -2.23 -5.61 9.93
N ALA A 141 -1.12 -6.21 9.51
CA ALA A 141 0.23 -5.73 9.85
C ALA A 141 1.10 -5.79 8.58
N ASP A 142 2.09 -6.55 8.45
CA ASP A 142 3.04 -6.72 7.35
C ASP A 142 2.40 -6.76 5.92
N SER A 143 1.59 -5.75 5.61
CA SER A 143 0.78 -5.70 4.38
C SER A 143 1.64 -5.70 3.11
N PHE A 144 2.74 -4.96 3.14
CA PHE A 144 3.64 -4.87 1.99
C PHE A 144 4.40 -6.17 1.76
N GLU A 145 4.95 -6.77 2.80
CA GLU A 145 5.68 -8.05 2.73
C GLU A 145 4.75 -9.20 2.31
N THR A 146 3.50 -9.18 2.79
CA THR A 146 2.47 -10.13 2.37
C THR A 146 2.14 -9.96 0.89
N ALA A 147 2.00 -8.72 0.40
CA ALA A 147 1.78 -8.46 -1.02
C ALA A 147 2.94 -8.93 -1.89
N LEU A 148 4.19 -8.75 -1.45
CA LEU A 148 5.38 -9.25 -2.14
C LEU A 148 5.45 -10.78 -2.15
N THR A 149 4.99 -11.43 -1.07
CA THR A 149 4.92 -12.89 -1.01
C THR A 149 3.92 -13.45 -2.02
N GLU A 150 2.72 -12.87 -2.10
CA GLU A 150 1.72 -13.21 -3.11
C GLU A 150 2.24 -12.96 -4.52
N ALA A 151 2.85 -11.81 -4.75
CA ALA A 151 3.42 -11.46 -6.03
C ALA A 151 4.56 -12.41 -6.44
N PHE A 152 5.40 -12.85 -5.50
CA PHE A 152 6.41 -13.86 -5.75
C PHE A 152 5.78 -15.20 -6.16
N ALA A 153 4.71 -15.63 -5.49
CA ALA A 153 3.99 -16.85 -5.85
C ALA A 153 3.44 -16.78 -7.29
N LEU A 154 2.84 -15.65 -7.69
CA LEU A 154 2.38 -15.44 -9.06
C LEU A 154 3.51 -15.48 -10.09
N LEU A 155 4.69 -14.90 -9.77
CA LEU A 155 5.88 -15.01 -10.62
C LEU A 155 6.34 -16.46 -10.77
N GLN A 156 6.25 -17.29 -9.70
CA GLN A 156 6.59 -18.72 -9.79
C GLN A 156 5.56 -19.49 -10.63
N ASP A 157 4.30 -19.12 -10.58
CA ASP A 157 3.21 -19.69 -11.39
C ASP A 157 3.24 -19.26 -12.87
N GLY A 158 4.15 -18.36 -13.24
CA GLY A 158 4.41 -18.03 -14.64
C GLY A 158 4.04 -16.60 -15.05
N ALA A 159 3.56 -15.75 -14.14
CA ALA A 159 3.36 -14.34 -14.45
C ALA A 159 4.68 -13.70 -14.91
N PRO A 160 4.70 -12.94 -16.03
CA PRO A 160 5.93 -12.28 -16.50
C PRO A 160 6.36 -11.14 -15.57
N SER A 161 5.40 -10.48 -14.95
CA SER A 161 5.58 -9.43 -13.96
C SER A 161 4.33 -9.29 -13.10
N VAL A 162 4.46 -8.67 -11.94
CA VAL A 162 3.34 -8.39 -11.02
C VAL A 162 3.36 -6.92 -10.63
N LEU A 163 2.21 -6.26 -10.74
CA LEU A 163 2.00 -4.89 -10.29
C LEU A 163 1.47 -4.92 -8.85
N VAL A 164 2.37 -4.78 -7.90
CA VAL A 164 2.03 -4.67 -6.47
C VAL A 164 1.56 -3.25 -6.17
N ILE A 165 0.38 -3.11 -5.58
CA ILE A 165 -0.22 -1.84 -5.20
C ILE A 165 -0.60 -1.90 -3.73
N VAL A 166 -0.01 -1.05 -2.90
CA VAL A 166 -0.37 -0.86 -1.50
C VAL A 166 -0.97 0.52 -1.34
N ALA A 167 -2.14 0.63 -0.75
CA ALA A 167 -2.74 1.94 -0.50
C ALA A 167 -3.55 1.95 0.79
N ASP A 168 -3.40 3.02 1.56
CA ASP A 168 -4.19 3.27 2.75
C ASP A 168 -4.69 4.71 2.79
N ASP A 169 -5.96 4.87 3.17
CA ASP A 169 -6.57 6.12 3.57
C ASP A 169 -6.84 6.03 5.08
N PRO A 170 -6.01 6.67 5.94
CA PRO A 170 -6.11 6.50 7.37
C PRO A 170 -7.50 6.88 7.86
N LEU A 171 -8.02 6.09 8.81
CA LEU A 171 -9.33 6.35 9.42
C LEU A 171 -9.37 7.76 9.98
N SER A 172 -10.45 8.51 9.68
CA SER A 172 -10.62 9.90 10.14
C SER A 172 -10.52 10.00 11.67
N GLU A 173 -9.91 11.07 12.16
CA GLU A 173 -9.83 11.39 13.58
C GLU A 173 -11.19 11.77 14.17
N ASP A 174 -12.18 12.09 13.33
CA ASP A 174 -13.56 12.33 13.75
C ASP A 174 -14.22 11.09 14.37
N TYR A 175 -13.65 9.89 14.12
CA TYR A 175 -14.14 8.66 14.73
C TYR A 175 -13.38 8.36 16.03
N PRO A 176 -14.05 8.36 17.19
CA PRO A 176 -13.43 8.18 18.51
C PRO A 176 -13.11 6.70 18.79
N VAL A 177 -12.36 6.07 17.91
CA VAL A 177 -11.92 4.67 18.05
C VAL A 177 -10.41 4.61 18.20
N LEU A 178 -9.94 3.63 19.00
CA LEU A 178 -8.52 3.32 19.06
C LEU A 178 -8.12 2.66 17.74
N ALA A 179 -7.38 3.40 16.92
CA ALA A 179 -6.81 2.90 15.67
C ALA A 179 -5.41 3.48 15.48
N THR A 180 -4.50 2.67 15.01
CA THR A 180 -3.23 3.15 14.49
C THR A 180 -3.51 3.71 13.09
N ARG A 181 -3.05 4.93 12.83
CA ARG A 181 -3.33 5.62 11.56
C ARG A 181 -2.03 5.88 10.82
N ALA A 182 -2.07 5.72 9.50
CA ALA A 182 -0.97 6.19 8.65
C ALA A 182 -0.78 7.70 8.80
N PRO A 183 0.45 8.21 8.67
CA PRO A 183 0.71 9.64 8.81
C PRO A 183 -0.01 10.50 7.76
N PHE A 184 -0.37 9.92 6.64
CA PHE A 184 -1.14 10.52 5.55
C PHE A 184 -1.70 9.42 4.63
N ALA A 185 -2.70 9.75 3.82
CA ALA A 185 -3.16 8.84 2.79
C ALA A 185 -2.11 8.68 1.69
N TYR A 186 -1.85 7.44 1.27
CA TYR A 186 -0.81 7.13 0.29
C TYR A 186 -1.16 5.93 -0.58
N ALA A 187 -0.46 5.81 -1.70
CA ALA A 187 -0.35 4.60 -2.50
C ALA A 187 1.10 4.40 -2.94
N LEU A 188 1.55 3.17 -2.91
CA LEU A 188 2.82 2.71 -3.46
C LEU A 188 2.54 1.65 -4.52
N ALA A 189 3.06 1.82 -5.71
CA ALA A 189 2.96 0.85 -6.79
C ALA A 189 4.36 0.42 -7.24
N LEU A 190 4.57 -0.89 -7.39
CA LEU A 190 5.81 -1.48 -7.85
C LEU A 190 5.52 -2.52 -8.93
N VAL A 191 6.36 -2.57 -9.95
CA VAL A 191 6.40 -3.69 -10.88
C VAL A 191 7.55 -4.59 -10.48
N ILE A 192 7.25 -5.81 -10.09
CA ILE A 192 8.25 -6.81 -9.73
C ILE A 192 8.35 -7.90 -10.79
N THR A 193 9.56 -8.40 -10.96
CA THR A 193 9.91 -9.45 -11.91
C THR A 193 10.81 -10.49 -11.24
N LYS A 194 10.99 -11.64 -11.87
CA LYS A 194 11.98 -12.61 -11.41
C LYS A 194 13.37 -11.98 -11.42
N GLY A 195 14.13 -12.20 -10.37
CA GLY A 195 15.49 -11.69 -10.24
C GLY A 195 16.04 -11.78 -8.83
N GLU A 196 17.20 -11.16 -8.61
CA GLU A 196 17.96 -11.29 -7.37
C GLU A 196 18.42 -9.95 -6.78
N ASP A 197 17.95 -8.79 -7.30
CA ASP A 197 18.39 -7.48 -6.83
C ASP A 197 17.93 -7.18 -5.40
N TYR A 198 16.80 -7.76 -5.00
CA TYR A 198 16.24 -7.64 -3.65
C TYR A 198 15.98 -9.03 -3.09
N THR A 199 16.23 -9.18 -1.79
CA THR A 199 15.85 -10.38 -1.05
C THR A 199 14.98 -10.00 0.13
N LEU A 200 13.91 -10.74 0.33
CA LEU A 200 13.03 -10.66 1.48
C LEU A 200 13.06 -11.99 2.23
N SER A 201 13.19 -11.94 3.56
CA SER A 201 13.15 -13.15 4.37
C SER A 201 12.40 -12.92 5.68
N LEU A 202 11.66 -13.95 6.09
CA LEU A 202 10.86 -13.99 7.31
C LEU A 202 11.54 -14.85 8.36
N GLU A 203 11.76 -14.28 9.53
CA GLU A 203 12.26 -14.94 10.72
C GLU A 203 11.21 -14.91 11.83
N PRO A 204 10.79 -16.07 12.36
CA PRO A 204 9.91 -16.10 13.51
C PRO A 204 10.67 -15.62 14.76
N THR A 205 9.99 -14.89 15.63
CA THR A 205 10.54 -14.47 16.92
C THR A 205 9.62 -14.94 18.05
N SER A 206 10.22 -15.33 19.16
CA SER A 206 9.49 -15.67 20.38
C SER A 206 9.16 -14.45 21.25
N ALA A 207 9.60 -13.26 20.83
CA ALA A 207 9.35 -12.03 21.56
C ALA A 207 7.85 -11.80 21.76
N ARG A 208 7.46 -11.60 23.01
CA ARG A 208 6.07 -11.30 23.38
C ARG A 208 5.82 -9.78 23.28
N PRO A 209 4.58 -9.34 23.04
CA PRO A 209 4.24 -7.91 22.99
C PRO A 209 4.71 -7.10 24.21
N SER A 210 4.82 -7.76 25.38
CA SER A 210 5.30 -7.14 26.61
C SER A 210 6.81 -6.89 26.66
N GLU A 211 7.57 -7.44 25.71
CA GLU A 211 9.03 -7.24 25.62
C GLU A 211 9.38 -5.98 24.82
N TYR A 212 8.39 -5.37 24.14
CA TYR A 212 8.52 -4.09 23.46
C TYR A 212 7.58 -3.00 24.03
N PRO A 213 7.38 -2.89 25.38
CA PRO A 213 6.31 -2.05 25.95
C PRO A 213 6.53 -0.56 25.76
N ASN A 214 7.69 -0.12 25.28
CA ASN A 214 8.06 1.29 25.10
C ASN A 214 8.80 1.55 23.78
N ASP A 215 8.85 0.59 22.87
CA ASP A 215 9.45 0.83 21.57
C ASP A 215 8.42 1.52 20.66
N THR A 216 8.42 2.86 20.73
CA THR A 216 7.62 3.72 19.85
C THR A 216 8.06 3.63 18.39
N THR A 217 9.08 2.80 18.09
CA THR A 217 9.58 2.57 16.73
C THR A 217 8.86 1.42 16.02
N VAL A 218 8.04 0.64 16.72
CA VAL A 218 7.21 -0.41 16.11
C VAL A 218 5.96 0.25 15.50
N GLU A 219 6.10 0.83 14.34
CA GLU A 219 4.96 1.18 13.50
C GLU A 219 4.51 -0.08 12.74
N PRO A 220 3.41 -0.72 13.13
CA PRO A 220 3.22 -2.14 12.84
C PRO A 220 2.81 -2.44 11.40
N TYR A 221 2.42 -1.48 10.58
CA TYR A 221 1.93 -1.77 9.23
C TYR A 221 2.20 -0.73 8.14
N TRP A 222 2.99 0.29 8.44
CA TRP A 222 3.45 1.25 7.42
C TRP A 222 4.66 0.74 6.65
N SER A 223 4.84 -0.57 6.58
CA SER A 223 5.99 -1.19 5.92
C SER A 223 6.20 -0.70 4.49
N SER A 224 5.13 -0.36 3.77
CA SER A 224 5.22 0.25 2.44
C SER A 224 5.87 1.64 2.45
N LEU A 225 5.61 2.47 3.46
CA LEU A 225 6.28 3.77 3.63
C LEU A 225 7.74 3.59 4.05
N GLU A 226 8.03 2.64 4.94
CA GLU A 226 9.40 2.29 5.30
C GLU A 226 10.16 1.71 4.09
N TRP A 227 9.47 0.98 3.20
CA TRP A 227 10.06 0.53 1.95
C TRP A 227 10.43 1.69 1.03
N VAL A 228 9.61 2.74 0.94
CA VAL A 228 9.97 3.98 0.21
C VAL A 228 11.22 4.61 0.80
N ARG A 229 11.33 4.71 2.13
CA ARG A 229 12.56 5.19 2.79
C ARG A 229 13.76 4.30 2.46
N PHE A 230 13.59 3.00 2.52
CA PHE A 230 14.64 2.04 2.19
C PHE A 230 15.09 2.19 0.73
N LEU A 231 14.16 2.27 -0.23
CA LEU A 231 14.49 2.46 -1.65
C LEU A 231 15.29 3.74 -1.90
N LEU A 232 14.94 4.84 -1.22
CA LEU A 232 15.56 6.15 -1.37
C LEU A 232 16.83 6.33 -0.51
N SER A 233 17.23 5.34 0.27
CA SER A 233 18.44 5.35 1.10
C SER A 233 19.58 4.58 0.46
N ASP A 234 20.80 4.86 0.89
CA ASP A 234 22.00 4.08 0.54
C ASP A 234 22.12 2.78 1.37
N GLY A 235 21.22 2.58 2.33
CA GLY A 235 21.19 1.40 3.19
C GLY A 235 20.91 0.13 2.37
N ARG A 236 21.70 -0.93 2.62
CA ARG A 236 21.55 -2.21 1.92
C ARG A 236 20.67 -3.22 2.65
N GLN A 237 20.38 -2.97 3.93
CA GLN A 237 19.59 -3.88 4.77
C GLN A 237 18.66 -3.07 5.65
N HIS A 238 17.47 -3.63 5.88
CA HIS A 238 16.50 -3.11 6.84
C HIS A 238 15.77 -4.29 7.48
N THR A 239 15.41 -4.16 8.75
CA THR A 239 14.61 -5.14 9.46
C THR A 239 13.34 -4.48 9.96
N GLN A 240 12.21 -5.01 9.54
CA GLN A 240 10.90 -4.59 10.04
C GLN A 240 10.44 -5.57 11.12
N HIS A 241 10.14 -5.03 12.30
CA HIS A 241 9.71 -5.82 13.46
C HIS A 241 8.20 -5.85 13.58
N TYR A 242 7.66 -7.06 13.75
CA TYR A 242 6.25 -7.32 14.03
C TYR A 242 6.11 -8.27 15.20
N ILE A 243 4.93 -8.34 15.79
CA ILE A 243 4.63 -9.29 16.86
C ILE A 243 4.80 -10.72 16.34
N GLY A 244 5.74 -11.47 16.91
CA GLY A 244 6.00 -12.87 16.60
C GLY A 244 6.83 -13.12 15.33
N ARG A 245 7.25 -12.09 14.62
CA ARG A 245 8.05 -12.24 13.40
C ARG A 245 8.83 -10.98 13.03
N ASN A 246 9.94 -11.17 12.33
CA ASN A 246 10.73 -10.11 11.70
C ASN A 246 10.83 -10.35 10.21
N TRP A 247 10.71 -9.28 9.42
CA TRP A 247 11.02 -9.29 8.01
C TRP A 247 12.36 -8.59 7.78
N HIS A 248 13.24 -9.23 7.03
CA HIS A 248 14.54 -8.67 6.64
C HIS A 248 14.53 -8.35 5.16
N TRP A 249 14.83 -7.10 4.84
CA TRP A 249 14.93 -6.57 3.48
C TRP A 249 16.40 -6.38 3.14
N GLN A 250 16.80 -6.77 1.93
CA GLN A 250 18.17 -6.67 1.47
C GLN A 250 18.21 -6.22 0.01
N LYS A 251 19.05 -5.21 -0.29
CA LYS A 251 19.53 -4.88 -1.64
C LYS A 251 20.78 -5.68 -1.91
N ASN A 252 20.82 -6.47 -2.97
CA ASN A 252 21.95 -7.32 -3.33
C ASN A 252 22.91 -6.65 -4.33
N THR A 253 22.46 -5.56 -4.97
CA THR A 253 23.23 -4.74 -5.94
C THR A 253 23.70 -3.44 -5.33
#